data_b1960d4d95153ddd2b8cc91954b5a87b
#
_entry.id   b1960d4d95153ddd2b8cc91954b5a87b
#
_cell.length_a   1.000
_cell.length_b   1.000
_cell.length_c   1.000
_cell.angle_alpha   90.00
_cell.angle_beta   90.00
_cell.angle_gamma   90.00
#
_symmetry.space_group_name_H-M   'P 1'
#
loop_
_entity.id
_entity.type
_entity.pdbx_description
1 polymer ?
#
loop_
_entity_poly.entity_id
_entity_poly.type
_entity_poly.pdbx_seq_one_letter_code
_entity_poly.pdbx_strand_id
1 'polypeptide(L)'
;MNRSFTLFVLIVLVSVPQSVLAQSLTDGLLQNGLLSQSSLQLILLITVLSLAPGILIMITFFLFIINVLSILRQGIGLQQSPPNMMLVSLALFLTLFVLEPVFTVAWTKGIAPYGDGAIDFETAFGETMNPFREFMQQRVNPDTLAALADLRPELSSAEPGSTQQLSLLVPSFMLSEIARAFQVGFLLFLPFLIIDLVVAAILMSMGMMMVPPAIVSLPFKLAFFVVADGWTLIASGLVQSYF
;
A
#
# COMPACT_ATOMS: atom_id res chain seq x y z
N MET A 1 -6.14 -18.55 -15.23
CA MET A 1 -6.49 -17.20 -14.73
C MET A 1 -7.95 -17.26 -14.31
N ASN A 2 -8.20 -17.42 -12.98
CA ASN A 2 -9.51 -17.78 -12.44
C ASN A 2 -10.53 -16.64 -12.60
N ARG A 3 -11.72 -16.98 -13.11
CA ARG A 3 -12.89 -16.07 -13.27
C ARG A 3 -13.24 -15.31 -11.97
N SER A 4 -12.91 -15.87 -10.81
CA SER A 4 -13.15 -15.25 -9.49
C SER A 4 -12.23 -14.06 -9.20
N PHE A 5 -11.00 -14.08 -9.67
CA PHE A 5 -10.04 -12.97 -9.50
C PHE A 5 -10.40 -11.76 -10.37
N THR A 6 -10.85 -12.02 -11.61
CA THR A 6 -11.34 -10.94 -12.49
C THR A 6 -12.62 -10.28 -11.94
N LEU A 7 -13.48 -11.04 -11.28
CA LEU A 7 -14.68 -10.49 -10.63
C LEU A 7 -14.32 -9.63 -9.41
N PHE A 8 -13.35 -10.00 -8.63
CA PHE A 8 -12.89 -9.21 -7.47
C PHE A 8 -12.25 -7.89 -7.90
N VAL A 9 -11.40 -7.92 -8.92
CA VAL A 9 -10.78 -6.70 -9.51
C VAL A 9 -11.85 -5.80 -10.14
N LEU A 10 -12.89 -6.38 -10.77
CA LEU A 10 -14.01 -5.64 -11.37
C LEU A 10 -14.90 -4.98 -10.30
N ILE A 11 -15.09 -5.62 -9.15
CA ILE A 11 -15.84 -5.05 -8.01
C ILE A 11 -15.09 -3.88 -7.37
N VAL A 12 -13.77 -3.94 -7.29
CA VAL A 12 -12.92 -2.84 -6.78
C VAL A 12 -12.84 -1.67 -7.77
N LEU A 13 -12.92 -1.96 -9.09
CA LEU A 13 -12.85 -0.96 -10.17
C LEU A 13 -14.20 -0.29 -10.51
N VAL A 14 -15.32 -0.89 -10.13
CA VAL A 14 -16.64 -0.25 -10.24
C VAL A 14 -16.82 0.70 -9.04
N SER A 15 -16.06 1.78 -9.03
CA SER A 15 -16.44 2.99 -8.29
C SER A 15 -17.72 3.54 -8.93
N VAL A 16 -18.86 3.08 -8.43
CA VAL A 16 -20.15 3.72 -8.68
C VAL A 16 -19.99 5.21 -8.37
N PRO A 17 -20.39 6.12 -9.26
CA PRO A 17 -20.30 7.54 -8.98
C PRO A 17 -21.08 7.84 -7.70
N GLN A 18 -20.38 8.18 -6.64
CA GLN A 18 -20.90 8.36 -5.27
C GLN A 18 -22.04 9.41 -5.20
N SER A 19 -22.13 10.28 -6.19
CA SER A 19 -23.15 11.33 -6.28
C SER A 19 -24.58 10.79 -6.47
N VAL A 20 -24.76 9.70 -7.21
CA VAL A 20 -26.12 9.17 -7.51
C VAL A 20 -26.68 8.37 -6.33
N LEU A 21 -25.84 7.61 -5.64
CA LEU A 21 -26.25 6.86 -4.43
C LEU A 21 -26.51 7.80 -3.24
N ALA A 22 -25.73 8.87 -3.09
CA ALA A 22 -25.93 9.85 -2.00
C ALA A 22 -27.25 10.61 -2.17
N GLN A 23 -27.64 10.99 -3.38
CA GLN A 23 -28.90 11.72 -3.61
C GLN A 23 -30.13 10.83 -3.37
N SER A 24 -30.15 9.59 -3.79
CA SER A 24 -31.29 8.69 -3.56
C SER A 24 -31.45 8.32 -2.08
N LEU A 25 -30.36 8.28 -1.31
CA LEU A 25 -30.40 8.04 0.13
C LEU A 25 -30.87 9.26 0.93
N THR A 26 -30.46 10.48 0.51
CA THR A 26 -30.92 11.71 1.16
C THR A 26 -32.42 11.95 0.93
N ASP A 27 -32.93 11.69 -0.25
CA ASP A 27 -34.35 11.85 -0.56
C ASP A 27 -35.22 10.84 0.21
N GLY A 28 -34.76 9.61 0.40
CA GLY A 28 -35.41 8.58 1.24
C GLY A 28 -35.41 8.92 2.73
N LEU A 29 -34.38 9.58 3.23
CA LEU A 29 -34.25 9.98 4.64
C LEU A 29 -35.11 11.21 4.99
N LEU A 30 -35.32 12.12 4.03
CA LEU A 30 -36.11 13.35 4.22
C LEU A 30 -37.62 13.10 4.12
N GLN A 31 -38.04 12.08 3.38
CA GLN A 31 -39.48 11.78 3.21
C GLN A 31 -40.14 11.04 4.37
N ASN A 32 -39.40 10.31 5.19
CA ASN A 32 -39.98 9.43 6.23
C ASN A 32 -39.75 9.86 7.70
N GLY A 33 -39.27 11.05 7.97
CA GLY A 33 -39.34 11.73 9.31
C GLY A 33 -38.85 10.94 10.55
N LEU A 34 -38.45 9.69 10.42
CA LEU A 34 -37.93 8.83 11.48
C LEU A 34 -36.77 8.02 10.88
N LEU A 35 -35.58 8.18 11.46
CA LEU A 35 -34.44 7.32 11.16
C LEU A 35 -34.83 5.87 11.47
N SER A 36 -35.32 5.17 10.46
CA SER A 36 -35.63 3.74 10.57
C SER A 36 -34.35 2.98 10.95
N GLN A 37 -34.45 1.97 11.79
CA GLN A 37 -33.32 1.11 12.16
C GLN A 37 -32.57 0.59 10.92
N SER A 38 -33.28 0.33 9.84
CA SER A 38 -32.73 -0.05 8.52
C SER A 38 -31.88 1.04 7.90
N SER A 39 -32.28 2.32 8.02
CA SER A 39 -31.50 3.45 7.47
C SER A 39 -30.18 3.66 8.21
N LEU A 40 -30.21 3.54 9.55
CA LEU A 40 -28.99 3.59 10.36
C LEU A 40 -28.03 2.42 10.03
N GLN A 41 -28.59 1.23 9.85
CA GLN A 41 -27.80 0.05 9.47
C GLN A 41 -27.14 0.21 8.08
N LEU A 42 -27.86 0.77 7.10
CA LEU A 42 -27.31 1.05 5.78
C LEU A 42 -26.22 2.12 5.82
N ILE A 43 -26.42 3.21 6.59
CA ILE A 43 -25.40 4.26 6.76
C ILE A 43 -24.14 3.65 7.38
N LEU A 44 -24.27 2.85 8.43
CA LEU A 44 -23.16 2.19 9.09
C LEU A 44 -22.44 1.24 8.13
N LEU A 45 -23.16 0.44 7.38
CA LEU A 45 -22.59 -0.48 6.39
C LEU A 45 -21.81 0.26 5.32
N ILE A 46 -22.38 1.35 4.76
CA ILE A 46 -21.68 2.17 3.75
C ILE A 46 -20.43 2.82 4.36
N THR A 47 -20.52 3.31 5.60
CA THR A 47 -19.37 3.92 6.28
C THR A 47 -18.25 2.90 6.49
N VAL A 48 -18.56 1.70 6.97
CA VAL A 48 -17.58 0.62 7.14
C VAL A 48 -16.98 0.21 5.79
N LEU A 49 -17.82 0.04 4.77
CA LEU A 49 -17.39 -0.33 3.43
C LEU A 49 -16.47 0.72 2.79
N SER A 50 -16.70 2.01 3.07
CA SER A 50 -15.86 3.10 2.57
C SER A 50 -14.46 3.15 3.21
N LEU A 51 -14.30 2.60 4.43
CA LEU A 51 -13.01 2.49 5.11
C LEU A 51 -12.20 1.26 4.66
N ALA A 52 -12.86 0.24 4.09
CA ALA A 52 -12.22 -1.02 3.71
C ALA A 52 -10.99 -0.84 2.77
N PRO A 53 -11.02 0.00 1.71
CA PRO A 53 -9.84 0.22 0.87
C PRO A 53 -8.66 0.81 1.63
N GLY A 54 -8.91 1.74 2.56
CA GLY A 54 -7.87 2.34 3.40
C GLY A 54 -7.20 1.32 4.31
N ILE A 55 -7.99 0.48 4.96
CA ILE A 55 -7.48 -0.61 5.82
C ILE A 55 -6.67 -1.60 4.99
N LEU A 56 -7.17 -1.97 3.81
CA LEU A 56 -6.48 -2.91 2.92
C LEU A 56 -5.10 -2.39 2.51
N ILE A 57 -4.98 -1.10 2.19
CA ILE A 57 -3.70 -0.46 1.89
C ILE A 57 -2.74 -0.55 3.08
N MET A 58 -3.24 -0.38 4.32
CA MET A 58 -2.44 -0.39 5.54
C MET A 58 -1.87 -1.77 5.87
N ILE A 59 -2.58 -2.85 5.55
CA ILE A 59 -2.17 -4.23 5.83
C ILE A 59 -1.45 -4.90 4.67
N THR A 60 -1.18 -4.14 3.60
CA THR A 60 -0.51 -4.63 2.39
C THR A 60 0.82 -3.92 2.18
N PHE A 61 1.55 -4.41 1.24
CA PHE A 61 2.85 -3.97 0.77
C PHE A 61 2.81 -2.66 -0.06
N PHE A 62 1.63 -2.12 -0.31
CA PHE A 62 1.45 -0.91 -1.10
C PHE A 62 2.28 0.27 -0.59
N LEU A 63 2.31 0.48 0.74
CA LEU A 63 3.04 1.59 1.36
C LEU A 63 4.55 1.51 1.08
N PHE A 64 5.12 0.32 1.09
CA PHE A 64 6.53 0.12 0.76
C PHE A 64 6.81 0.51 -0.69
N ILE A 65 6.07 -0.06 -1.65
CA ILE A 65 6.30 0.20 -3.08
C ILE A 65 6.13 1.68 -3.42
N ILE A 66 5.04 2.31 -2.99
CA ILE A 66 4.76 3.70 -3.34
C ILE A 66 5.82 4.67 -2.80
N ASN A 67 6.34 4.40 -1.58
CA ASN A 67 7.42 5.20 -1.02
C ASN A 67 8.72 5.01 -1.78
N VAL A 68 9.11 3.77 -2.10
CA VAL A 68 10.32 3.50 -2.89
C VAL A 68 10.25 4.15 -4.26
N LEU A 69 9.13 4.00 -4.97
CA LEU A 69 8.93 4.64 -6.29
C LEU A 69 8.93 6.17 -6.22
N SER A 70 8.41 6.73 -5.12
CA SER A 70 8.42 8.18 -4.90
C SER A 70 9.84 8.71 -4.66
N ILE A 71 10.64 8.00 -3.86
CA ILE A 71 12.06 8.33 -3.62
C ILE A 71 12.86 8.20 -4.91
N LEU A 72 12.63 7.14 -5.68
CA LEU A 72 13.27 6.93 -6.98
C LEU A 72 13.02 8.11 -7.93
N ARG A 73 11.75 8.52 -8.09
CA ARG A 73 11.39 9.68 -8.93
C ARG A 73 12.14 10.94 -8.51
N GLN A 74 12.26 11.18 -7.20
CA GLN A 74 13.01 12.31 -6.67
C GLN A 74 14.51 12.18 -6.96
N GLY A 75 15.08 10.97 -6.85
CA GLY A 75 16.49 10.69 -7.16
C GLY A 75 16.86 11.00 -8.60
N ILE A 76 16.02 10.60 -9.55
CA ILE A 76 16.21 10.91 -10.97
C ILE A 76 16.13 12.43 -11.23
N GLY A 77 15.45 13.20 -10.36
CA GLY A 77 15.28 14.64 -10.50
C GLY A 77 14.03 15.05 -11.31
N LEU A 78 13.11 14.12 -11.52
CA LEU A 78 11.85 14.37 -12.22
C LEU A 78 10.77 14.82 -11.20
N GLN A 79 10.41 16.11 -11.24
CA GLN A 79 9.45 16.67 -10.29
C GLN A 79 8.01 16.21 -10.52
N GLN A 80 7.60 16.01 -11.78
CA GLN A 80 6.20 15.71 -12.15
C GLN A 80 6.01 14.49 -13.06
N SER A 81 7.09 13.85 -13.52
CA SER A 81 7.03 12.68 -14.40
C SER A 81 7.75 11.49 -13.74
N PRO A 82 7.15 10.28 -13.69
CA PRO A 82 5.76 9.98 -14.04
C PRO A 82 4.74 10.62 -13.08
N PRO A 83 3.50 10.89 -13.52
CA PRO A 83 2.44 11.45 -12.66
C PRO A 83 2.16 10.57 -11.42
N ASN A 84 1.72 11.18 -10.31
CA ASN A 84 1.42 10.44 -9.08
C ASN A 84 0.44 9.28 -9.29
N MET A 85 -0.59 9.50 -10.12
CA MET A 85 -1.58 8.46 -10.45
C MET A 85 -0.93 7.23 -11.10
N MET A 86 0.08 7.43 -11.95
CA MET A 86 0.79 6.32 -12.59
C MET A 86 1.62 5.52 -11.59
N LEU A 87 2.31 6.19 -10.66
CA LEU A 87 3.05 5.53 -9.59
C LEU A 87 2.12 4.75 -8.65
N VAL A 88 0.97 5.35 -8.29
CA VAL A 88 -0.05 4.68 -7.46
C VAL A 88 -0.59 3.45 -8.18
N SER A 89 -0.91 3.55 -9.46
CA SER A 89 -1.40 2.42 -10.26
C SER A 89 -0.37 1.30 -10.33
N LEU A 90 0.90 1.64 -10.61
CA LEU A 90 1.97 0.66 -10.66
C LEU A 90 2.18 -0.02 -9.30
N ALA A 91 2.20 0.77 -8.20
CA ALA A 91 2.32 0.24 -6.86
C ALA A 91 1.16 -0.71 -6.52
N LEU A 92 -0.07 -0.35 -6.91
CA LEU A 92 -1.25 -1.19 -6.70
C LEU A 92 -1.14 -2.51 -7.48
N PHE A 93 -0.77 -2.48 -8.76
CA PHE A 93 -0.61 -3.68 -9.57
C PHE A 93 0.49 -4.61 -9.03
N LEU A 94 1.64 -4.06 -8.66
CA LEU A 94 2.72 -4.86 -8.05
C LEU A 94 2.28 -5.45 -6.71
N THR A 95 1.53 -4.69 -5.90
CA THR A 95 0.97 -5.18 -4.64
C THR A 95 0.01 -6.34 -4.86
N LEU A 96 -0.92 -6.21 -5.82
CA LEU A 96 -1.85 -7.28 -6.16
C LEU A 96 -1.13 -8.52 -6.69
N PHE A 97 -0.11 -8.32 -7.49
CA PHE A 97 0.70 -9.42 -8.03
C PHE A 97 1.40 -10.23 -6.92
N VAL A 98 2.00 -9.54 -5.95
CA VAL A 98 2.69 -10.19 -4.82
C VAL A 98 1.71 -10.85 -3.85
N LEU A 99 0.57 -10.21 -3.57
CA LEU A 99 -0.41 -10.68 -2.59
C LEU A 99 -1.47 -11.62 -3.16
N GLU A 100 -1.40 -11.98 -4.45
CA GLU A 100 -2.34 -12.93 -5.07
C GLU A 100 -2.52 -14.21 -4.24
N PRO A 101 -1.45 -14.89 -3.75
CA PRO A 101 -1.60 -16.09 -2.92
C PRO A 101 -2.31 -15.80 -1.59
N VAL A 102 -2.04 -14.65 -0.94
CA VAL A 102 -2.69 -14.25 0.32
C VAL A 102 -4.18 -14.03 0.10
N PHE A 103 -4.56 -13.32 -0.96
CA PHE A 103 -5.96 -13.10 -1.33
C PHE A 103 -6.67 -14.41 -1.69
N THR A 104 -6.00 -15.31 -2.38
CA THR A 104 -6.56 -16.61 -2.75
C THR A 104 -6.88 -17.45 -1.51
N VAL A 105 -5.97 -17.49 -0.53
CA VAL A 105 -6.20 -18.21 0.74
C VAL A 105 -7.32 -17.55 1.54
N ALA A 106 -7.35 -16.21 1.66
CA ALA A 106 -8.39 -15.48 2.35
C ALA A 106 -9.78 -15.73 1.72
N TRP A 107 -9.84 -15.79 0.40
CA TRP A 107 -11.07 -16.11 -0.31
C TRP A 107 -11.55 -17.54 -0.05
N THR A 108 -10.66 -18.53 -0.22
CA THR A 108 -11.03 -19.95 -0.13
C THR A 108 -11.34 -20.42 1.28
N LYS A 109 -10.68 -19.88 2.30
CA LYS A 109 -10.89 -20.28 3.69
C LYS A 109 -11.95 -19.45 4.43
N GLY A 110 -12.12 -18.17 4.06
CA GLY A 110 -13.01 -17.27 4.76
C GLY A 110 -14.26 -16.92 3.94
N ILE A 111 -14.09 -16.20 2.83
CA ILE A 111 -15.22 -15.56 2.12
C ILE A 111 -16.10 -16.59 1.40
N ALA A 112 -15.52 -17.57 0.73
CA ALA A 112 -16.28 -18.57 -0.02
C ALA A 112 -17.13 -19.47 0.89
N PRO A 113 -16.61 -20.07 2.00
CA PRO A 113 -17.40 -20.86 2.92
C PRO A 113 -18.51 -20.06 3.62
N TYR A 114 -18.27 -18.76 3.89
CA TYR A 114 -19.32 -17.89 4.42
C TYR A 114 -20.45 -17.68 3.41
N GLY A 115 -20.11 -17.46 2.13
CA GLY A 115 -21.08 -17.33 1.06
C GLY A 115 -21.93 -18.58 0.84
N ASP A 116 -21.35 -19.75 1.09
CA ASP A 116 -22.02 -21.06 1.03
C ASP A 116 -22.83 -21.39 2.31
N GLY A 117 -22.77 -20.51 3.34
CA GLY A 117 -23.43 -20.73 4.63
C GLY A 117 -22.80 -21.83 5.50
N ALA A 118 -21.57 -22.25 5.18
CA ALA A 118 -20.86 -23.32 5.90
C ALA A 118 -20.25 -22.85 7.23
N ILE A 119 -19.94 -21.56 7.36
CA ILE A 119 -19.37 -20.95 8.56
C ILE A 119 -20.11 -19.66 8.91
N ASP A 120 -20.07 -19.26 10.19
CA ASP A 120 -20.61 -18.01 10.68
C ASP A 120 -19.68 -16.81 10.36
N PHE A 121 -20.20 -15.59 10.55
CA PHE A 121 -19.47 -14.36 10.25
C PHE A 121 -18.16 -14.20 11.07
N GLU A 122 -18.18 -14.58 12.35
CA GLU A 122 -17.03 -14.43 13.24
C GLU A 122 -15.87 -15.34 12.80
N THR A 123 -16.17 -16.59 12.51
CA THR A 123 -15.22 -17.56 11.95
C THR A 123 -14.72 -17.11 10.57
N ALA A 124 -15.63 -16.68 9.70
CA ALA A 124 -15.27 -16.19 8.37
C ALA A 124 -14.32 -14.99 8.42
N PHE A 125 -14.58 -14.03 9.32
CA PHE A 125 -13.71 -12.88 9.53
C PHE A 125 -12.31 -13.31 10.01
N GLY A 126 -12.24 -14.22 10.99
CA GLY A 126 -10.98 -14.79 11.48
C GLY A 126 -10.17 -15.46 10.38
N GLU A 127 -10.81 -16.36 9.62
CA GLU A 127 -10.18 -17.11 8.53
C GLU A 127 -9.75 -16.20 7.35
N THR A 128 -10.52 -15.14 7.07
CA THR A 128 -10.16 -14.15 6.04
C THR A 128 -8.95 -13.33 6.47
N MET A 129 -8.84 -12.96 7.75
CA MET A 129 -7.77 -12.12 8.26
C MET A 129 -6.47 -12.88 8.57
N ASN A 130 -6.54 -14.21 8.81
CA ASN A 130 -5.38 -15.02 9.14
C ASN A 130 -4.23 -14.93 8.12
N PRO A 131 -4.46 -15.07 6.80
CA PRO A 131 -3.39 -14.95 5.81
C PRO A 131 -2.70 -13.58 5.81
N PHE A 132 -3.45 -12.51 6.04
CA PHE A 132 -2.88 -11.16 6.16
C PHE A 132 -2.08 -10.99 7.45
N ARG A 133 -2.53 -11.59 8.54
CA ARG A 133 -1.80 -11.59 9.82
C ARG A 133 -0.47 -12.32 9.67
N GLU A 134 -0.45 -13.52 9.10
CA GLU A 134 0.77 -14.28 8.84
C GLU A 134 1.73 -13.49 7.95
N PHE A 135 1.21 -12.87 6.89
CA PHE A 135 2.00 -12.00 6.01
C PHE A 135 2.64 -10.83 6.78
N MET A 136 1.88 -10.12 7.62
CA MET A 136 2.41 -9.01 8.42
C MET A 136 3.44 -9.49 9.44
N GLN A 137 3.19 -10.62 10.13
CA GLN A 137 4.10 -11.18 11.14
C GLN A 137 5.47 -11.55 10.58
N GLN A 138 5.53 -12.08 9.36
CA GLN A 138 6.78 -12.44 8.70
C GLN A 138 7.63 -11.21 8.36
N ARG A 139 7.03 -10.05 8.27
CA ARG A 139 7.68 -8.83 7.78
C ARG A 139 7.89 -7.75 8.82
N VAL A 140 7.16 -7.80 9.91
CA VAL A 140 7.31 -6.82 10.99
C VAL A 140 8.72 -6.90 11.58
N ASN A 141 9.32 -5.73 11.83
CA ASN A 141 10.60 -5.66 12.55
C ASN A 141 10.35 -5.97 14.03
N PRO A 142 11.04 -6.98 14.61
CA PRO A 142 10.86 -7.36 16.01
C PRO A 142 11.11 -6.21 17.00
N ASP A 143 12.10 -5.36 16.73
CA ASP A 143 12.41 -4.22 17.59
C ASP A 143 11.29 -3.18 17.58
N THR A 144 10.70 -2.93 16.40
CA THR A 144 9.55 -2.02 16.26
C THR A 144 8.32 -2.58 16.98
N LEU A 145 8.06 -3.88 16.84
CA LEU A 145 6.97 -4.55 17.53
C LEU A 145 7.15 -4.47 19.05
N ALA A 146 8.36 -4.76 19.56
CA ALA A 146 8.67 -4.69 20.98
C ALA A 146 8.49 -3.27 21.53
N ALA A 147 9.05 -2.27 20.82
CA ALA A 147 8.93 -0.87 21.22
C ALA A 147 7.48 -0.39 21.35
N LEU A 148 6.58 -0.83 20.45
CA LEU A 148 5.16 -0.49 20.54
C LEU A 148 4.43 -1.31 21.61
N ALA A 149 4.83 -2.56 21.83
CA ALA A 149 4.28 -3.40 22.89
C ALA A 149 4.61 -2.84 24.28
N ASP A 150 5.80 -2.29 24.48
CA ASP A 150 6.21 -1.65 25.74
C ASP A 150 5.37 -0.41 26.08
N LEU A 151 4.87 0.30 25.07
CA LEU A 151 3.99 1.45 25.25
C LEU A 151 2.55 1.03 25.65
N ARG A 152 2.15 -0.22 25.34
CA ARG A 152 0.82 -0.76 25.59
C ARG A 152 0.89 -2.22 26.05
N PRO A 153 1.33 -2.47 27.29
CA PRO A 153 1.51 -3.84 27.81
C PRO A 153 0.25 -4.71 27.76
N GLU A 154 -0.93 -4.09 27.82
CA GLU A 154 -2.21 -4.78 27.70
C GLU A 154 -2.43 -5.46 26.34
N LEU A 155 -1.78 -4.94 25.27
CA LEU A 155 -1.86 -5.54 23.94
C LEU A 155 -0.84 -6.66 23.74
N SER A 156 0.27 -6.64 24.49
CA SER A 156 1.32 -7.66 24.39
C SER A 156 0.89 -9.01 24.96
N SER A 157 -0.07 -9.01 25.91
CA SER A 157 -0.66 -10.20 26.51
C SER A 157 -1.88 -10.73 25.77
N ALA A 158 -2.25 -10.15 24.62
CA ALA A 158 -3.42 -10.55 23.86
C ALA A 158 -3.25 -11.95 23.26
N GLU A 159 -4.34 -12.73 23.27
CA GLU A 159 -4.35 -14.07 22.67
C GLU A 159 -3.99 -14.03 21.19
N PRO A 160 -3.25 -15.05 20.71
CA PRO A 160 -2.95 -15.18 19.29
C PRO A 160 -4.26 -15.24 18.47
N GLY A 161 -4.33 -14.39 17.42
CA GLY A 161 -5.53 -14.35 16.59
C GLY A 161 -6.57 -13.32 17.00
N SER A 162 -6.43 -12.66 18.15
CA SER A 162 -7.38 -11.66 18.62
C SER A 162 -7.30 -10.34 17.83
N THR A 163 -8.38 -9.55 17.88
CA THR A 163 -8.42 -8.18 17.32
C THR A 163 -7.42 -7.26 18.04
N GLN A 164 -7.16 -7.50 19.32
CA GLN A 164 -6.18 -6.76 20.11
C GLN A 164 -4.76 -6.95 19.56
N GLN A 165 -4.42 -8.18 19.14
CA GLN A 165 -3.15 -8.45 18.47
C GLN A 165 -3.00 -7.67 17.16
N LEU A 166 -4.07 -7.52 16.36
CA LEU A 166 -4.05 -6.72 15.14
C LEU A 166 -3.82 -5.23 15.43
N SER A 167 -4.33 -4.72 16.54
CA SER A 167 -4.13 -3.32 16.95
C SER A 167 -2.66 -2.98 17.25
N LEU A 168 -1.86 -3.97 17.61
CA LEU A 168 -0.41 -3.83 17.77
C LEU A 168 0.33 -4.14 16.46
N LEU A 169 -0.08 -5.21 15.77
CA LEU A 169 0.61 -5.72 14.59
C LEU A 169 0.55 -4.76 13.40
N VAL A 170 -0.64 -4.18 13.11
CA VAL A 170 -0.83 -3.29 11.94
C VAL A 170 0.07 -2.05 12.02
N PRO A 171 0.09 -1.24 13.10
CA PRO A 171 0.98 -0.08 13.17
C PRO A 171 2.46 -0.48 13.19
N SER A 172 2.82 -1.60 13.84
CA SER A 172 4.19 -2.11 13.84
C SER A 172 4.65 -2.51 12.43
N PHE A 173 3.79 -3.17 11.67
CA PHE A 173 4.03 -3.54 10.27
C PHE A 173 4.19 -2.28 9.40
N MET A 174 3.28 -1.31 9.51
CA MET A 174 3.36 -0.06 8.75
C MET A 174 4.67 0.69 8.99
N LEU A 175 5.08 0.84 10.24
CA LEU A 175 6.34 1.48 10.58
C LEU A 175 7.55 0.71 10.04
N SER A 176 7.51 -0.62 10.11
CA SER A 176 8.55 -1.49 9.56
C SER A 176 8.67 -1.37 8.04
N GLU A 177 7.54 -1.35 7.33
CA GLU A 177 7.51 -1.19 5.87
C GLU A 177 7.97 0.21 5.44
N ILE A 178 7.60 1.27 6.18
CA ILE A 178 8.08 2.63 5.92
C ILE A 178 9.60 2.69 6.14
N ALA A 179 10.12 2.18 7.25
CA ALA A 179 11.55 2.17 7.53
C ALA A 179 12.34 1.42 6.45
N ARG A 180 11.84 0.25 6.02
CA ARG A 180 12.43 -0.54 4.92
C ARG A 180 12.38 0.21 3.59
N ALA A 181 11.25 0.89 3.31
CA ALA A 181 11.12 1.70 2.09
C ALA A 181 12.16 2.82 2.02
N PHE A 182 12.43 3.48 3.15
CA PHE A 182 13.49 4.49 3.22
C PHE A 182 14.89 3.89 3.06
N GLN A 183 15.16 2.71 3.63
CA GLN A 183 16.44 2.01 3.45
C GLN A 183 16.68 1.67 1.97
N VAL A 184 15.72 1.01 1.32
CA VAL A 184 15.81 0.65 -0.10
C VAL A 184 15.84 1.91 -0.98
N GLY A 185 14.97 2.87 -0.69
CA GLY A 185 14.92 4.14 -1.40
C GLY A 185 16.24 4.92 -1.33
N PHE A 186 16.89 4.93 -0.18
CA PHE A 186 18.22 5.53 -0.01
C PHE A 186 19.27 4.84 -0.89
N LEU A 187 19.31 3.51 -0.91
CA LEU A 187 20.24 2.76 -1.77
C LEU A 187 20.01 3.06 -3.25
N LEU A 188 18.75 3.16 -3.67
CA LEU A 188 18.39 3.54 -5.04
C LEU A 188 18.74 5.00 -5.37
N PHE A 189 18.75 5.88 -4.37
CA PHE A 189 19.08 7.29 -4.54
C PHE A 189 20.59 7.51 -4.72
N LEU A 190 21.44 6.66 -4.13
CA LEU A 190 22.90 6.84 -4.10
C LEU A 190 23.53 7.04 -5.50
N PRO A 191 23.25 6.24 -6.55
CA PRO A 191 23.85 6.45 -7.87
C PRO A 191 23.49 7.81 -8.46
N PHE A 192 22.28 8.30 -8.25
CA PHE A 192 21.85 9.61 -8.73
C PHE A 192 22.53 10.75 -7.96
N LEU A 193 22.76 10.56 -6.66
CA LEU A 193 23.52 11.51 -5.85
C LEU A 193 24.98 11.63 -6.34
N ILE A 194 25.61 10.50 -6.66
CA ILE A 194 26.99 10.49 -7.20
C ILE A 194 27.06 11.26 -8.51
N ILE A 195 26.08 11.08 -9.41
CA ILE A 195 26.01 11.83 -10.67
C ILE A 195 25.90 13.34 -10.40
N ASP A 196 25.05 13.75 -9.44
CA ASP A 196 24.95 15.16 -9.05
C ASP A 196 26.29 15.74 -8.54
N LEU A 197 26.98 14.99 -7.69
CA LEU A 197 28.26 15.41 -7.13
C LEU A 197 29.35 15.54 -8.20
N VAL A 198 29.44 14.59 -9.12
CA VAL A 198 30.41 14.62 -10.22
C VAL A 198 30.15 15.82 -11.13
N VAL A 199 28.91 16.03 -11.54
CA VAL A 199 28.53 17.17 -12.38
C VAL A 199 28.81 18.49 -11.66
N ALA A 200 28.51 18.61 -10.37
CA ALA A 200 28.80 19.80 -9.60
C ALA A 200 30.32 20.08 -9.53
N ALA A 201 31.14 19.05 -9.31
CA ALA A 201 32.61 19.20 -9.28
C ALA A 201 33.18 19.68 -10.62
N ILE A 202 32.65 19.13 -11.73
CA ILE A 202 33.06 19.56 -13.10
C ILE A 202 32.69 21.04 -13.34
N LEU A 203 31.43 21.43 -13.03
CA LEU A 203 30.98 22.82 -13.24
C LEU A 203 31.78 23.80 -12.39
N MET A 204 32.09 23.45 -11.15
CA MET A 204 32.93 24.30 -10.29
C MET A 204 34.36 24.40 -10.82
N SER A 205 34.96 23.33 -11.35
CA SER A 205 36.29 23.35 -11.91
C SER A 205 36.40 24.22 -13.16
N MET A 206 35.29 24.34 -13.92
CA MET A 206 35.19 25.22 -15.10
C MET A 206 34.82 26.67 -14.74
N GLY A 207 34.67 27.00 -13.45
CA GLY A 207 34.26 28.33 -12.99
C GLY A 207 32.79 28.67 -13.19
N MET A 208 31.96 27.71 -13.55
CA MET A 208 30.52 27.90 -13.85
C MET A 208 29.68 27.87 -12.56
N MET A 209 29.96 28.77 -11.60
CA MET A 209 29.29 28.77 -10.29
C MET A 209 27.80 29.13 -10.30
N MET A 210 27.33 29.82 -11.36
CA MET A 210 25.92 30.23 -11.46
C MET A 210 25.02 29.19 -12.13
N VAL A 211 25.55 28.11 -12.67
CA VAL A 211 24.78 27.08 -13.33
C VAL A 211 24.33 26.06 -12.29
N PRO A 212 23.01 25.81 -12.13
CA PRO A 212 22.51 24.80 -11.18
C PRO A 212 22.93 23.39 -11.60
N PRO A 213 23.72 22.64 -10.81
CA PRO A 213 24.19 21.31 -11.17
C PRO A 213 23.04 20.31 -11.46
N ALA A 214 21.92 20.43 -10.74
CA ALA A 214 20.77 19.56 -10.90
C ALA A 214 20.16 19.59 -12.32
N ILE A 215 20.20 20.74 -13.02
CA ILE A 215 19.69 20.86 -14.39
C ILE A 215 20.63 20.16 -15.38
N VAL A 216 21.94 20.29 -15.16
CA VAL A 216 22.94 19.67 -16.04
C VAL A 216 23.07 18.17 -15.82
N SER A 217 22.86 17.69 -14.58
CA SER A 217 22.93 16.27 -14.24
C SER A 217 21.71 15.46 -14.73
N LEU A 218 20.56 16.10 -14.93
CA LEU A 218 19.32 15.43 -15.30
C LEU A 218 19.43 14.51 -16.54
N PRO A 219 19.99 14.97 -17.69
CA PRO A 219 20.19 14.10 -18.86
C PRO A 219 21.04 12.86 -18.57
N PHE A 220 22.09 13.00 -17.75
CA PHE A 220 22.98 11.89 -17.38
C PHE A 220 22.26 10.88 -16.48
N LYS A 221 21.45 11.35 -15.53
CA LYS A 221 20.61 10.49 -14.68
C LYS A 221 19.61 9.70 -15.50
N LEU A 222 18.93 10.36 -16.45
CA LEU A 222 17.98 9.70 -17.34
C LEU A 222 18.67 8.67 -18.24
N ALA A 223 19.82 9.03 -18.83
CA ALA A 223 20.58 8.09 -19.66
C ALA A 223 21.03 6.87 -18.84
N PHE A 224 21.57 7.07 -17.64
CA PHE A 224 21.93 5.99 -16.72
C PHE A 224 20.74 5.08 -16.42
N PHE A 225 19.59 5.66 -16.06
CA PHE A 225 18.40 4.93 -15.71
C PHE A 225 17.84 4.08 -16.87
N VAL A 226 17.88 4.63 -18.10
CA VAL A 226 17.41 3.93 -19.31
C VAL A 226 18.38 2.81 -19.69
N VAL A 227 19.69 3.06 -19.67
CA VAL A 227 20.72 2.05 -20.02
C VAL A 227 20.71 0.87 -19.02
N ALA A 228 20.44 1.16 -17.75
CA ALA A 228 20.33 0.14 -16.71
C ALA A 228 18.99 -0.62 -16.73
N ASP A 229 18.06 -0.32 -17.66
CA ASP A 229 16.67 -0.84 -17.62
C ASP A 229 16.02 -0.68 -16.24
N GLY A 230 16.12 0.53 -15.70
CA GLY A 230 15.83 0.84 -14.30
C GLY A 230 14.42 0.45 -13.86
N TRP A 231 13.40 0.58 -14.72
CA TRP A 231 12.03 0.20 -14.36
C TRP A 231 11.89 -1.29 -14.12
N THR A 232 12.40 -2.13 -15.01
CA THR A 232 12.34 -3.58 -14.88
C THR A 232 13.17 -4.05 -13.69
N LEU A 233 14.38 -3.52 -13.53
CA LEU A 233 15.28 -3.88 -12.44
C LEU A 233 14.66 -3.55 -11.06
N ILE A 234 14.05 -2.40 -10.92
CA ILE A 234 13.43 -1.98 -9.64
C ILE A 234 12.15 -2.75 -9.39
N ALA A 235 11.26 -2.88 -10.39
CA ALA A 235 10.03 -3.63 -10.22
C ALA A 235 10.30 -5.10 -9.85
N SER A 236 11.24 -5.76 -10.55
CA SER A 236 11.63 -7.13 -10.24
C SER A 236 12.29 -7.25 -8.87
N GLY A 237 13.20 -6.34 -8.51
CA GLY A 237 13.84 -6.33 -7.19
C GLY A 237 12.85 -6.10 -6.05
N LEU A 238 11.87 -5.20 -6.22
CA LEU A 238 10.79 -5.00 -5.24
C LEU A 238 9.95 -6.26 -5.06
N VAL A 239 9.57 -6.93 -6.14
CA VAL A 239 8.81 -8.18 -6.10
C VAL A 239 9.64 -9.30 -5.47
N GLN A 240 10.90 -9.50 -5.89
CA GLN A 240 11.80 -10.53 -5.34
C GLN A 240 12.07 -10.36 -3.84
N SER A 241 11.98 -9.14 -3.30
CA SER A 241 12.15 -8.91 -1.86
C SER A 241 11.06 -9.56 -1.01
N TYR A 242 10.03 -10.15 -1.64
CA TYR A 242 8.86 -10.79 -1.03
C TYR A 242 8.81 -12.30 -1.19
N PHE A 243 9.55 -12.85 -2.15
CA PHE A 243 9.72 -14.27 -2.38
C PHE A 243 11.12 -14.73 -1.92
#